data_f9a542dc022c86e4d86e0e528074fb4a
#
_entry.id   f9a542dc022c86e4d86e0e528074fb4a
#
_cell.length_a   1.000
_cell.length_b   1.000
_cell.length_c   1.000
_cell.angle_alpha   90.00
_cell.angle_beta   90.00
_cell.angle_gamma   90.00
#
_symmetry.space_group_name_H-M   'P 1'
#
loop_
_entity.id
_entity.type
_entity.pdbx_description
1 polymer ?
#
loop_
_entity_poly.entity_id
_entity_poly.type
_entity_poly.pdbx_seq_one_letter_code
_entity_poly.pdbx_strand_id
1 'polypeptide(L)'
;MNLSPNIPETMIPGSYTGYNYYAGPNGLPANIQKVLLIGDVSTAKASDTPVNKPTEIGTETEAYDFAGAGSVLMQMYKAAKKAWKYAQITMLRHGAVTGSAATWESTLSGTATAAGIVSVVINGQKISVGVAKTDTAAAVATALAAEVNNTPDAPVTAEVATAKVTLTAKCKGAYVSAAAGGLNVSVTSEATGITAGAVSATAGVGTVDLTTALAAAFPERFHIIVSPVNDSTNLGYLKTHLEAAAAPLEQRGQRAICAMVSASASDAKSAATAQNYERLHIAAVKTKIDATVWEIAAGLGAIFASNSKPNVPMNGVAIPGLATPAVEDKWSGEEQDLLLYGGVIPLVEEDSQLCIVRAVTTKSNNSGSRFTKLIDTGVIASLDYFRESILAMHRAKYKNKVIHALLPDALNEDNKAIAYALEAEAILRYIDDYADQFITQESPNEPGRMLCQIPAPVVPGLNQIYSTIDLYL
;
A
#
# COMPACT_ATOMS: atom_id res chain seq x y z
N MET A 1 -40.62 8.14 33.64
CA MET A 1 -39.43 8.65 32.92
C MET A 1 -39.29 10.12 33.28
N ASN A 2 -38.24 10.52 33.98
CA ASN A 2 -38.05 11.92 34.36
C ASN A 2 -37.38 12.65 33.20
N LEU A 3 -38.18 13.37 32.41
CA LEU A 3 -37.75 13.96 31.14
C LEU A 3 -36.87 15.21 31.29
N SER A 4 -36.78 15.80 32.48
CA SER A 4 -36.02 17.04 32.70
C SER A 4 -35.42 17.10 34.11
N PRO A 5 -34.47 16.24 34.47
CA PRO A 5 -33.94 16.17 35.84
C PRO A 5 -33.16 17.44 36.27
N ASN A 6 -32.75 18.32 35.33
CA ASN A 6 -31.94 19.50 35.60
C ASN A 6 -32.71 20.84 35.47
N ILE A 7 -34.04 20.80 35.28
CA ILE A 7 -34.85 22.01 35.24
C ILE A 7 -35.59 22.10 36.57
N PRO A 8 -35.37 23.16 37.37
CA PRO A 8 -36.09 23.31 38.64
C PRO A 8 -37.56 23.57 38.40
N GLU A 9 -38.44 23.09 39.28
CA GLU A 9 -39.86 23.42 39.26
C GLU A 9 -40.04 24.93 39.45
N THR A 10 -40.80 25.56 38.56
CA THR A 10 -41.11 26.99 38.62
C THR A 10 -42.58 27.27 38.19
N MET A 11 -43.21 28.24 38.87
CA MET A 11 -44.55 28.71 38.50
C MET A 11 -44.49 29.88 37.51
N ILE A 12 -43.31 30.30 37.07
CA ILE A 12 -43.15 31.42 36.13
C ILE A 12 -43.48 30.91 34.72
N PRO A 13 -44.44 31.52 34.00
CA PRO A 13 -44.74 31.15 32.64
C PRO A 13 -43.52 31.37 31.74
N GLY A 14 -43.10 30.32 30.97
CA GLY A 14 -41.95 30.43 30.08
C GLY A 14 -41.54 29.07 29.46
N SER A 15 -40.61 29.11 28.53
CA SER A 15 -39.97 27.90 27.98
C SER A 15 -38.61 27.71 28.64
N TYR A 16 -38.40 26.53 29.23
CA TYR A 16 -37.17 26.21 29.98
C TYR A 16 -36.41 25.08 29.30
N THR A 17 -35.11 25.28 29.08
CA THR A 17 -34.22 24.32 28.42
C THR A 17 -33.03 24.01 29.33
N GLY A 18 -32.82 22.76 29.60
CA GLY A 18 -31.65 22.28 30.34
C GLY A 18 -30.80 21.37 29.49
N TYR A 19 -29.51 21.27 29.82
CA TYR A 19 -28.56 20.35 29.17
C TYR A 19 -28.37 19.13 30.05
N ASN A 20 -28.59 17.97 29.50
CA ASN A 20 -28.20 16.71 30.14
C ASN A 20 -26.84 16.28 29.55
N TYR A 21 -25.81 16.31 30.38
CA TYR A 21 -24.50 15.80 29.99
C TYR A 21 -24.44 14.30 30.24
N TYR A 22 -24.83 13.52 29.23
CA TYR A 22 -24.55 12.09 29.25
C TYR A 22 -23.08 11.90 28.89
N ALA A 23 -22.35 11.15 29.72
CA ALA A 23 -21.12 10.53 29.25
C ALA A 23 -21.54 9.57 28.16
N GLY A 24 -21.40 9.99 26.89
CA GLY A 24 -21.67 9.12 25.76
C GLY A 24 -20.85 7.83 25.89
N PRO A 25 -21.26 6.72 25.26
CA PRO A 25 -20.41 5.56 25.17
C PRO A 25 -19.06 6.05 24.59
N ASN A 26 -17.95 5.51 25.13
CA ASN A 26 -16.63 5.82 24.62
C ASN A 26 -16.69 5.71 23.10
N GLY A 27 -16.44 6.83 22.39
CA GLY A 27 -16.62 6.88 20.93
C GLY A 27 -15.80 5.79 20.26
N LEU A 28 -16.16 5.45 19.03
CA LEU A 28 -15.38 4.50 18.25
C LEU A 28 -13.92 4.95 18.19
N PRO A 29 -12.95 4.01 18.24
CA PRO A 29 -11.53 4.35 18.15
C PRO A 29 -11.24 5.03 16.80
N ALA A 30 -10.29 5.96 16.79
CA ALA A 30 -9.87 6.58 15.54
C ALA A 30 -9.26 5.51 14.61
N ASN A 31 -9.70 5.50 13.35
CA ASN A 31 -9.20 4.56 12.33
C ASN A 31 -7.89 5.08 11.71
N ILE A 32 -6.86 5.21 12.53
CA ILE A 32 -5.53 5.63 12.08
C ILE A 32 -4.79 4.43 11.51
N GLN A 33 -4.41 4.51 10.22
CA GLN A 33 -3.73 3.43 9.51
C GLN A 33 -2.22 3.70 9.44
N LYS A 34 -1.41 2.88 10.12
CA LYS A 34 0.06 2.91 10.02
C LYS A 34 0.53 2.10 8.82
N VAL A 35 1.42 2.68 8.02
CA VAL A 35 2.01 2.06 6.83
C VAL A 35 3.45 1.65 7.12
N LEU A 36 3.77 0.39 6.92
CA LEU A 36 5.14 -0.14 6.97
C LEU A 36 5.66 -0.27 5.54
N LEU A 37 6.72 0.44 5.21
CA LEU A 37 7.47 0.29 3.97
C LEU A 37 8.65 -0.63 4.22
N ILE A 38 8.70 -1.77 3.54
CA ILE A 38 9.85 -2.67 3.59
C ILE A 38 10.67 -2.45 2.32
N GLY A 39 11.99 -2.32 2.43
CA GLY A 39 12.84 -2.11 1.26
C GLY A 39 14.31 -2.09 1.60
N ASP A 40 15.13 -1.74 0.61
CA ASP A 40 16.58 -1.59 0.79
C ASP A 40 16.98 -0.12 0.85
N VAL A 41 18.09 0.12 1.52
CA VAL A 41 18.73 1.43 1.62
C VAL A 41 19.83 1.54 0.56
N SER A 42 20.30 2.75 0.27
CA SER A 42 21.42 2.94 -0.63
C SER A 42 22.69 2.24 -0.10
N THR A 43 23.54 1.76 -0.99
CA THR A 43 24.82 1.13 -0.61
C THR A 43 25.67 2.03 0.29
N ALA A 44 25.57 3.37 0.14
CA ALA A 44 26.27 4.33 0.97
C ALA A 44 25.78 4.38 2.43
N LYS A 45 24.51 4.02 2.68
CA LYS A 45 23.91 3.96 4.03
C LYS A 45 23.85 2.56 4.62
N ALA A 46 24.31 1.57 3.88
CA ALA A 46 24.21 0.15 4.27
C ALA A 46 24.92 -0.19 5.57
N SER A 47 26.00 0.53 5.96
CA SER A 47 26.70 0.37 7.24
C SER A 47 25.98 1.01 8.42
N ASP A 48 25.26 2.11 8.18
CA ASP A 48 24.76 3.00 9.22
C ASP A 48 23.32 2.67 9.62
N THR A 49 22.54 2.15 8.67
CA THR A 49 21.12 1.87 8.89
C THR A 49 20.92 0.46 9.47
N PRO A 50 20.24 0.34 10.61
CA PRO A 50 20.02 -0.95 11.23
C PRO A 50 19.13 -1.84 10.36
N VAL A 51 19.53 -3.11 10.22
CA VAL A 51 18.77 -4.14 9.52
C VAL A 51 17.66 -4.66 10.45
N ASN A 52 16.50 -4.96 9.89
CA ASN A 52 15.35 -5.56 10.60
C ASN A 52 14.91 -4.79 11.86
N LYS A 53 14.96 -3.45 11.81
CA LYS A 53 14.47 -2.59 12.88
C LYS A 53 13.45 -1.60 12.32
N PRO A 54 12.15 -1.73 12.63
CA PRO A 54 11.16 -0.74 12.26
C PRO A 54 11.51 0.63 12.85
N THR A 55 11.47 1.67 12.03
CA THR A 55 11.78 3.04 12.45
C THR A 55 10.71 3.97 11.91
N GLU A 56 10.02 4.68 12.81
CA GLU A 56 9.00 5.67 12.44
C GLU A 56 9.67 6.88 11.82
N ILE A 57 9.14 7.37 10.70
CA ILE A 57 9.68 8.48 9.91
C ILE A 57 8.64 9.59 9.82
N GLY A 58 8.91 10.69 10.48
CA GLY A 58 8.05 11.87 10.51
C GLY A 58 8.32 12.84 9.35
N THR A 59 9.59 13.01 8.99
CA THR A 59 10.05 14.02 8.06
C THR A 59 10.81 13.42 6.87
N GLU A 60 10.86 14.15 5.77
CA GLU A 60 11.64 13.75 4.60
C GLU A 60 13.15 13.70 4.89
N THR A 61 13.65 14.59 5.75
CA THR A 61 15.04 14.58 6.17
C THR A 61 15.42 13.30 6.93
N GLU A 62 14.56 12.87 7.87
CA GLU A 62 14.75 11.58 8.56
C GLU A 62 14.71 10.40 7.59
N ALA A 63 13.86 10.46 6.54
CA ALA A 63 13.82 9.46 5.50
C ALA A 63 15.14 9.39 4.70
N TYR A 64 15.72 10.53 4.36
CA TYR A 64 17.05 10.60 3.72
C TYR A 64 18.15 10.07 4.62
N ASP A 65 18.13 10.42 5.90
CA ASP A 65 19.13 9.96 6.86
C ASP A 65 19.07 8.45 7.07
N PHE A 66 17.86 7.88 7.06
CA PHE A 66 17.65 6.45 7.20
C PHE A 66 17.97 5.67 5.92
N ALA A 67 17.36 6.05 4.81
CA ALA A 67 17.37 5.24 3.58
C ALA A 67 18.49 5.63 2.61
N GLY A 68 18.92 6.88 2.62
CA GLY A 68 19.83 7.47 1.64
C GLY A 68 19.12 7.81 0.33
N ALA A 69 19.63 8.87 -0.32
CA ALA A 69 19.06 9.39 -1.56
C ALA A 69 19.07 8.36 -2.69
N GLY A 70 17.95 8.25 -3.40
CA GLY A 70 17.78 7.36 -4.54
C GLY A 70 17.67 5.87 -4.20
N SER A 71 17.56 5.49 -2.92
CA SER A 71 17.29 4.11 -2.50
C SER A 71 15.85 3.69 -2.78
N VAL A 72 15.60 2.38 -2.77
CA VAL A 72 14.24 1.83 -2.91
C VAL A 72 13.31 2.36 -1.82
N LEU A 73 13.73 2.34 -0.55
CA LEU A 73 12.94 2.88 0.56
C LEU A 73 12.64 4.37 0.41
N MET A 74 13.61 5.17 -0.08
CA MET A 74 13.39 6.60 -0.30
C MET A 74 12.40 6.87 -1.43
N GLN A 75 12.46 6.10 -2.52
CA GLN A 75 11.49 6.18 -3.62
C GLN A 75 10.09 5.80 -3.13
N MET A 76 9.96 4.70 -2.36
CA MET A 76 8.69 4.29 -1.74
C MET A 76 8.12 5.38 -0.82
N TYR A 77 8.96 5.99 0.01
CA TYR A 77 8.54 7.08 0.88
C TYR A 77 7.99 8.27 0.11
N LYS A 78 8.73 8.71 -0.92
CA LYS A 78 8.29 9.82 -1.77
C LYS A 78 6.99 9.53 -2.49
N ALA A 79 6.85 8.34 -3.07
CA ALA A 79 5.62 7.91 -3.72
C ALA A 79 4.43 7.89 -2.74
N ALA A 80 4.62 7.33 -1.53
CA ALA A 80 3.60 7.30 -0.49
C ALA A 80 3.19 8.71 -0.03
N LYS A 81 4.15 9.61 0.20
CA LYS A 81 3.86 11.01 0.62
C LYS A 81 3.25 11.85 -0.49
N LYS A 82 3.59 11.60 -1.76
CA LYS A 82 2.92 12.21 -2.92
C LYS A 82 1.46 11.75 -3.03
N ALA A 83 1.21 10.45 -2.85
CA ALA A 83 -0.14 9.89 -2.89
C ALA A 83 -0.99 10.40 -1.73
N TRP A 84 -0.43 10.43 -0.51
CA TRP A 84 -1.11 10.95 0.67
C TRP A 84 -0.12 11.53 1.68
N LYS A 85 -0.05 12.85 1.78
CA LYS A 85 0.94 13.58 2.61
C LYS A 85 0.85 13.28 4.11
N TYR A 86 -0.32 12.87 4.61
CA TYR A 86 -0.55 12.56 6.03
C TYR A 86 -0.27 11.11 6.39
N ALA A 87 0.22 10.27 5.47
CA ALA A 87 0.55 8.89 5.73
C ALA A 87 1.52 8.78 6.92
N GLN A 88 1.16 7.95 7.91
CA GLN A 88 2.05 7.58 9.02
C GLN A 88 2.94 6.45 8.54
N ILE A 89 4.20 6.75 8.29
CA ILE A 89 5.14 5.84 7.64
C ILE A 89 6.17 5.35 8.65
N THR A 90 6.33 4.04 8.71
CA THR A 90 7.45 3.36 9.34
C THR A 90 8.28 2.71 8.24
N MET A 91 9.59 2.90 8.27
CA MET A 91 10.52 2.24 7.36
C MET A 91 11.16 1.04 8.02
N LEU A 92 11.35 -0.01 7.23
CA LEU A 92 12.02 -1.22 7.66
C LEU A 92 12.99 -1.68 6.57
N ARG A 93 14.28 -1.66 6.88
CA ARG A 93 15.29 -2.24 6.02
C ARG A 93 15.28 -3.76 6.16
N HIS A 94 15.08 -4.48 5.05
CA HIS A 94 15.25 -5.95 5.03
C HIS A 94 16.73 -6.36 5.10
N GLY A 95 16.99 -7.65 5.26
CA GLY A 95 18.34 -8.22 5.25
C GLY A 95 19.12 -7.82 3.99
N ALA A 96 20.45 -7.72 4.12
CA ALA A 96 21.30 -7.37 2.98
C ALA A 96 21.16 -8.38 1.84
N VAL A 97 20.93 -7.89 0.62
CA VAL A 97 20.89 -8.72 -0.58
C VAL A 97 22.32 -9.13 -0.95
N THR A 98 22.58 -10.44 -0.97
CA THR A 98 23.84 -10.99 -1.45
C THR A 98 23.82 -11.04 -2.97
N GLY A 99 24.73 -10.31 -3.63
CA GLY A 99 24.80 -10.25 -5.09
C GLY A 99 25.28 -8.91 -5.60
N SER A 100 24.98 -8.62 -6.87
CA SER A 100 25.40 -7.41 -7.57
C SER A 100 24.23 -6.45 -7.81
N ALA A 101 24.54 -5.17 -7.96
CA ALA A 101 23.61 -4.17 -8.47
C ALA A 101 23.39 -4.34 -9.98
N ALA A 102 22.25 -3.88 -10.46
CA ALA A 102 21.99 -3.77 -11.90
C ALA A 102 22.85 -2.66 -12.51
N THR A 103 23.30 -2.83 -13.75
CA THR A 103 24.09 -1.83 -14.48
C THR A 103 23.52 -1.61 -15.86
N TRP A 104 23.71 -0.38 -16.37
CA TRP A 104 23.32 0.05 -17.71
C TRP A 104 24.50 0.77 -18.35
N GLU A 105 24.91 0.33 -19.52
CA GLU A 105 26.03 0.88 -20.24
C GLU A 105 25.59 1.52 -21.56
N SER A 106 26.02 2.74 -21.83
CA SER A 106 25.84 3.39 -23.11
C SER A 106 27.16 4.05 -23.53
N THR A 107 27.54 3.89 -24.80
CA THR A 107 28.75 4.49 -25.35
C THR A 107 28.34 5.65 -26.25
N LEU A 108 28.81 6.86 -25.93
CA LEU A 108 28.66 8.02 -26.79
C LEU A 108 29.72 7.96 -27.86
N SER A 109 29.39 8.49 -29.04
CA SER A 109 30.34 8.58 -30.18
C SER A 109 30.19 9.86 -30.95
N GLY A 110 31.27 10.26 -31.64
CA GLY A 110 31.28 11.45 -32.48
C GLY A 110 31.81 12.72 -31.78
N THR A 111 31.63 13.86 -32.45
CA THR A 111 31.98 15.18 -31.97
C THR A 111 30.83 16.12 -32.33
N ALA A 112 30.41 16.97 -31.42
CA ALA A 112 29.30 17.89 -31.64
C ALA A 112 29.59 18.90 -32.73
N THR A 113 28.71 18.98 -33.72
CA THR A 113 28.79 19.94 -34.81
C THR A 113 27.96 21.22 -34.54
N ALA A 114 26.99 21.09 -33.62
CA ALA A 114 26.17 22.20 -33.14
C ALA A 114 25.90 22.02 -31.65
N ALA A 115 25.44 23.07 -30.97
CA ALA A 115 24.96 22.99 -29.60
C ALA A 115 23.71 22.09 -29.51
N GLY A 116 23.56 21.36 -28.42
CA GLY A 116 22.45 20.47 -28.21
C GLY A 116 22.40 19.95 -26.78
N ILE A 117 21.66 18.86 -26.55
CA ILE A 117 21.46 18.27 -25.24
C ILE A 117 21.67 16.76 -25.34
N VAL A 118 22.33 16.18 -24.34
CA VAL A 118 22.36 14.72 -24.10
C VAL A 118 21.72 14.45 -22.76
N SER A 119 20.88 13.42 -22.71
CA SER A 119 20.08 13.13 -21.52
C SER A 119 20.11 11.64 -21.14
N VAL A 120 20.10 11.37 -19.86
CA VAL A 120 19.73 10.08 -19.28
C VAL A 120 18.31 10.20 -18.74
N VAL A 121 17.46 9.25 -19.07
CA VAL A 121 16.11 9.15 -18.52
C VAL A 121 16.04 7.89 -17.67
N ILE A 122 15.65 8.03 -16.41
CA ILE A 122 15.51 6.93 -15.44
C ILE A 122 14.08 6.98 -14.91
N ASN A 123 13.23 6.02 -15.30
CA ASN A 123 11.81 6.00 -14.93
C ASN A 123 11.14 7.39 -15.09
N GLY A 124 11.30 8.02 -16.27
CA GLY A 124 10.75 9.34 -16.56
C GLY A 124 11.52 10.54 -15.99
N GLN A 125 12.42 10.34 -15.04
CA GLN A 125 13.30 11.39 -14.54
C GLN A 125 14.37 11.70 -15.59
N LYS A 126 14.28 12.84 -16.25
CA LYS A 126 15.25 13.30 -17.27
C LYS A 126 16.37 14.09 -16.60
N ILE A 127 17.60 13.60 -16.71
CA ILE A 127 18.84 14.28 -16.29
C ILE A 127 19.58 14.66 -17.55
N SER A 128 19.83 15.94 -17.76
CA SER A 128 20.32 16.47 -19.04
C SER A 128 21.57 17.30 -18.88
N VAL A 129 22.48 17.20 -19.86
CA VAL A 129 23.66 18.03 -19.96
C VAL A 129 23.67 18.80 -21.30
N GLY A 130 24.04 20.08 -21.25
CA GLY A 130 24.25 20.89 -22.44
C GLY A 130 25.55 20.49 -23.12
N VAL A 131 25.51 20.42 -24.46
CA VAL A 131 26.64 20.08 -25.31
C VAL A 131 26.94 21.29 -26.18
N ALA A 132 28.19 21.76 -26.17
CA ALA A 132 28.65 22.84 -27.05
C ALA A 132 29.22 22.29 -28.38
N LYS A 133 29.26 23.15 -29.40
CA LYS A 133 29.95 22.80 -30.65
C LYS A 133 31.40 22.45 -30.37
N THR A 134 31.90 21.40 -30.98
CA THR A 134 33.24 20.80 -30.83
C THR A 134 33.45 19.93 -29.60
N ASP A 135 32.45 19.78 -28.71
CA ASP A 135 32.57 18.83 -27.60
C ASP A 135 32.72 17.41 -28.12
N THR A 136 33.66 16.68 -27.53
CA THR A 136 33.88 15.27 -27.84
C THR A 136 32.93 14.38 -27.04
N ALA A 137 32.62 13.21 -27.56
CA ALA A 137 31.83 12.20 -26.86
C ALA A 137 32.35 11.91 -25.43
N ALA A 138 33.68 11.90 -25.23
CA ALA A 138 34.28 11.69 -23.91
C ALA A 138 34.03 12.83 -22.93
N ALA A 139 34.09 14.09 -23.40
CA ALA A 139 33.79 15.26 -22.59
C ALA A 139 32.29 15.25 -22.16
N VAL A 140 31.40 14.96 -23.12
CA VAL A 140 29.97 14.90 -22.88
C VAL A 140 29.64 13.75 -21.92
N ALA A 141 30.25 12.57 -22.07
CA ALA A 141 30.09 11.44 -21.15
C ALA A 141 30.49 11.80 -19.70
N THR A 142 31.61 12.50 -19.55
CA THR A 142 32.09 12.97 -18.25
C THR A 142 31.13 13.96 -17.62
N ALA A 143 30.64 14.93 -18.37
CA ALA A 143 29.67 15.91 -17.91
C ALA A 143 28.34 15.24 -17.52
N LEU A 144 27.85 14.30 -18.33
CA LEU A 144 26.63 13.53 -18.05
C LEU A 144 26.74 12.71 -16.76
N ALA A 145 27.85 12.01 -16.55
CA ALA A 145 28.08 11.23 -15.32
C ALA A 145 28.17 12.15 -14.10
N ALA A 146 28.82 13.30 -14.22
CA ALA A 146 28.85 14.28 -13.12
C ALA A 146 27.45 14.78 -12.76
N GLU A 147 26.60 15.09 -13.76
CA GLU A 147 25.24 15.56 -13.53
C GLU A 147 24.35 14.48 -12.88
N VAL A 148 24.47 13.21 -13.32
CA VAL A 148 23.78 12.08 -12.68
C VAL A 148 24.19 11.96 -11.20
N ASN A 149 25.49 12.05 -10.90
CA ASN A 149 25.99 11.94 -9.53
C ASN A 149 25.65 13.15 -8.66
N ASN A 150 25.48 14.33 -9.26
CA ASN A 150 25.04 15.56 -8.58
C ASN A 150 23.52 15.57 -8.34
N THR A 151 22.75 14.71 -8.99
CA THR A 151 21.32 14.60 -8.79
C THR A 151 21.04 13.72 -7.56
N PRO A 152 20.62 14.28 -6.41
CA PRO A 152 20.57 13.52 -5.14
C PRO A 152 19.65 12.31 -5.20
N ASP A 153 18.52 12.46 -5.90
CA ASP A 153 17.47 11.44 -5.98
C ASP A 153 17.65 10.42 -7.11
N ALA A 154 18.70 10.57 -7.92
CA ALA A 154 18.99 9.57 -8.94
C ALA A 154 19.19 8.19 -8.28
N PRO A 155 18.46 7.14 -8.70
CA PRO A 155 18.59 5.80 -8.11
C PRO A 155 19.84 5.05 -8.56
N VAL A 156 20.68 5.70 -9.33
CA VAL A 156 21.93 5.16 -9.87
C VAL A 156 23.10 6.08 -9.55
N THR A 157 24.32 5.52 -9.61
CA THR A 157 25.58 6.25 -9.69
C THR A 157 26.14 6.08 -11.11
N ALA A 158 26.92 7.04 -11.58
CA ALA A 158 27.50 7.01 -12.91
C ALA A 158 29.02 7.03 -12.86
N GLU A 159 29.65 6.17 -13.68
CA GLU A 159 31.09 6.12 -13.91
C GLU A 159 31.38 6.21 -15.42
N VAL A 160 32.55 6.71 -15.80
CA VAL A 160 32.95 6.90 -17.19
C VAL A 160 34.27 6.20 -17.47
N ALA A 161 34.29 5.46 -18.58
CA ALA A 161 35.50 4.93 -19.18
C ALA A 161 35.60 5.44 -20.62
N THR A 162 36.41 6.49 -20.87
CA THR A 162 36.52 7.22 -22.12
C THR A 162 35.19 7.88 -22.52
N ALA A 163 34.42 7.25 -23.41
CA ALA A 163 33.11 7.75 -23.85
C ALA A 163 31.95 6.80 -23.44
N LYS A 164 32.25 5.75 -22.67
CA LYS A 164 31.26 4.80 -22.15
C LYS A 164 30.82 5.26 -20.77
N VAL A 165 29.53 5.53 -20.63
CA VAL A 165 28.88 5.81 -19.34
C VAL A 165 28.30 4.50 -18.80
N THR A 166 28.69 4.13 -17.58
CA THR A 166 28.16 3.00 -16.84
C THR A 166 27.35 3.53 -15.66
N LEU A 167 26.07 3.22 -15.66
CA LEU A 167 25.14 3.56 -14.59
C LEU A 167 24.96 2.32 -13.69
N THR A 168 25.16 2.46 -12.39
CA THR A 168 25.02 1.38 -11.41
C THR A 168 23.93 1.70 -10.42
N ALA A 169 22.97 0.78 -10.20
CA ALA A 169 21.91 0.97 -9.24
C ALA A 169 22.47 1.13 -7.81
N LYS A 170 21.88 2.03 -7.02
CA LYS A 170 22.24 2.25 -5.62
C LYS A 170 21.79 1.14 -4.67
N CYS A 171 20.88 0.27 -5.10
CA CYS A 171 20.43 -0.93 -4.38
C CYS A 171 20.79 -2.19 -5.16
N LYS A 172 20.99 -3.31 -4.46
CA LYS A 172 21.36 -4.59 -5.05
C LYS A 172 20.16 -5.50 -5.24
N GLY A 173 20.28 -6.47 -6.14
CA GLY A 173 19.30 -7.54 -6.32
C GLY A 173 18.62 -7.56 -7.69
N ALA A 174 18.06 -8.70 -8.04
CA ALA A 174 17.40 -8.91 -9.31
C ALA A 174 16.14 -8.05 -9.47
N TYR A 175 15.44 -7.76 -8.37
CA TYR A 175 14.19 -6.99 -8.36
C TYR A 175 14.38 -5.52 -8.83
N VAL A 176 15.59 -4.96 -8.67
CA VAL A 176 15.90 -3.60 -9.13
C VAL A 176 15.95 -3.50 -10.66
N SER A 177 16.06 -4.63 -11.34
CA SER A 177 16.18 -4.68 -12.80
C SER A 177 14.85 -4.39 -13.49
N ALA A 178 14.94 -3.83 -14.68
CA ALA A 178 13.79 -3.47 -15.50
C ALA A 178 12.83 -4.64 -15.78
N ALA A 179 13.33 -5.86 -15.94
CA ALA A 179 12.52 -7.05 -16.20
C ALA A 179 11.59 -7.41 -15.03
N ALA A 180 11.96 -7.02 -13.81
CA ALA A 180 11.15 -7.22 -12.61
C ALA A 180 10.22 -6.02 -12.29
N GLY A 181 10.08 -5.06 -13.21
CA GLY A 181 9.34 -3.81 -12.97
C GLY A 181 10.14 -2.77 -12.17
N GLY A 182 11.47 -2.94 -12.08
CA GLY A 182 12.39 -1.99 -11.46
C GLY A 182 12.81 -0.86 -12.39
N LEU A 183 14.07 -0.42 -12.25
CA LEU A 183 14.59 0.75 -12.95
C LEU A 183 14.66 0.53 -14.46
N ASN A 184 14.13 1.49 -15.21
CA ASN A 184 14.25 1.59 -16.66
C ASN A 184 15.14 2.77 -17.01
N VAL A 185 16.20 2.53 -17.77
CA VAL A 185 17.20 3.54 -18.12
C VAL A 185 17.32 3.64 -19.63
N SER A 186 17.29 4.87 -20.15
CA SER A 186 17.59 5.17 -21.53
C SER A 186 18.55 6.37 -21.62
N VAL A 187 19.34 6.41 -22.69
CA VAL A 187 20.25 7.54 -23.00
C VAL A 187 19.88 8.06 -24.36
N THR A 188 19.64 9.36 -24.46
CA THR A 188 19.23 10.02 -25.69
C THR A 188 20.15 11.20 -26.01
N SER A 189 20.41 11.46 -27.29
CA SER A 189 21.16 12.60 -27.75
C SER A 189 20.32 13.41 -28.74
N GLU A 190 20.13 14.68 -28.45
CA GLU A 190 19.57 15.69 -29.34
C GLU A 190 20.67 16.59 -29.88
N ALA A 191 21.96 16.32 -29.56
CA ALA A 191 23.10 17.08 -30.05
C ALA A 191 23.57 16.54 -31.38
N THR A 192 23.57 17.40 -32.43
CA THR A 192 24.06 17.03 -33.77
C THR A 192 25.55 16.68 -33.74
N GLY A 193 25.88 15.50 -34.23
CA GLY A 193 27.25 14.98 -34.25
C GLY A 193 27.66 14.14 -33.04
N ILE A 194 26.81 14.10 -32.00
CA ILE A 194 26.94 13.14 -30.88
C ILE A 194 25.84 12.08 -30.98
N THR A 195 26.21 10.82 -31.01
CA THR A 195 25.28 9.71 -31.04
C THR A 195 25.39 8.94 -29.72
N ALA A 196 24.22 8.72 -29.06
CA ALA A 196 24.12 7.82 -27.92
C ALA A 196 23.94 6.38 -28.44
N GLY A 197 24.83 5.48 -28.05
CA GLY A 197 24.69 4.05 -28.32
C GLY A 197 23.51 3.43 -27.55
N ALA A 198 22.98 2.35 -28.07
CA ALA A 198 21.93 1.60 -27.35
C ALA A 198 22.41 1.23 -25.93
N VAL A 199 21.47 1.34 -24.96
CA VAL A 199 21.77 0.97 -23.59
C VAL A 199 21.83 -0.56 -23.47
N SER A 200 22.97 -1.08 -23.01
CA SER A 200 23.12 -2.49 -22.63
C SER A 200 22.87 -2.63 -21.13
N ALA A 201 21.82 -3.34 -20.76
CA ALA A 201 21.45 -3.57 -19.37
C ALA A 201 21.96 -4.93 -18.88
N THR A 202 22.63 -4.94 -17.74
CA THR A 202 22.96 -6.17 -16.99
C THR A 202 22.09 -6.21 -15.74
N ALA A 203 21.29 -7.26 -15.61
CA ALA A 203 20.42 -7.42 -14.45
C ALA A 203 21.22 -7.56 -13.16
N GLY A 204 20.71 -7.01 -12.08
CA GLY A 204 21.23 -7.28 -10.74
C GLY A 204 21.05 -8.75 -10.36
N VAL A 205 21.89 -9.22 -9.45
CA VAL A 205 21.86 -10.59 -8.94
C VAL A 205 21.55 -10.56 -7.44
N GLY A 206 20.86 -11.58 -6.98
CA GLY A 206 20.45 -11.76 -5.59
C GLY A 206 18.96 -11.59 -5.39
N THR A 207 18.44 -12.32 -4.42
CA THR A 207 17.03 -12.34 -4.03
C THR A 207 16.85 -11.68 -2.67
N VAL A 208 15.73 -11.01 -2.50
CA VAL A 208 15.28 -10.47 -1.19
C VAL A 208 14.68 -11.63 -0.39
N ASP A 209 14.97 -11.66 0.91
CA ASP A 209 14.29 -12.53 1.88
C ASP A 209 13.61 -11.64 2.94
N LEU A 210 12.29 -11.69 2.97
CA LEU A 210 11.48 -10.90 3.88
C LEU A 210 11.27 -11.56 5.25
N THR A 211 11.68 -12.81 5.46
CA THR A 211 11.37 -13.56 6.69
C THR A 211 11.84 -12.85 7.95
N THR A 212 13.09 -12.41 7.98
CA THR A 212 13.66 -11.73 9.15
C THR A 212 13.08 -10.32 9.37
N ALA A 213 12.79 -9.59 8.30
CA ALA A 213 12.15 -8.29 8.36
C ALA A 213 10.72 -8.39 8.90
N LEU A 214 9.94 -9.36 8.41
CA LEU A 214 8.59 -9.63 8.88
C LEU A 214 8.57 -10.11 10.32
N ALA A 215 9.53 -10.94 10.74
CA ALA A 215 9.68 -11.35 12.14
C ALA A 215 9.97 -10.15 13.06
N ALA A 216 10.79 -9.20 12.61
CA ALA A 216 11.07 -7.98 13.36
C ALA A 216 9.88 -7.01 13.43
N ALA A 217 9.04 -6.98 12.39
CA ALA A 217 7.81 -6.19 12.37
C ALA A 217 6.67 -6.84 13.19
N PHE A 218 6.75 -8.14 13.49
CA PHE A 218 5.67 -8.90 14.12
C PHE A 218 5.22 -8.36 15.48
N PRO A 219 6.07 -7.86 16.39
CA PRO A 219 5.62 -7.36 17.70
C PRO A 219 4.75 -6.10 17.61
N GLU A 220 4.89 -5.30 16.56
CA GLU A 220 4.16 -4.06 16.38
C GLU A 220 2.95 -4.26 15.45
N ARG A 221 1.96 -3.37 15.58
CA ARG A 221 0.81 -3.36 14.69
C ARG A 221 1.02 -2.36 13.57
N PHE A 222 1.14 -2.86 12.35
CA PHE A 222 1.03 -2.09 11.12
C PHE A 222 -0.27 -2.47 10.40
N HIS A 223 -1.03 -1.50 9.94
CA HIS A 223 -2.29 -1.78 9.25
C HIS A 223 -2.04 -2.19 7.80
N ILE A 224 -1.01 -1.59 7.19
CA ILE A 224 -0.64 -1.81 5.80
C ILE A 224 0.86 -2.08 5.73
N ILE A 225 1.24 -3.19 5.12
CA ILE A 225 2.62 -3.57 4.83
C ILE A 225 2.82 -3.46 3.33
N VAL A 226 3.82 -2.70 2.90
CA VAL A 226 4.17 -2.54 1.50
C VAL A 226 5.46 -3.29 1.21
N SER A 227 5.39 -4.22 0.25
CA SER A 227 6.55 -5.00 -0.18
C SER A 227 7.12 -4.47 -1.50
N PRO A 228 8.45 -4.38 -1.63
CA PRO A 228 9.12 -3.99 -2.86
C PRO A 228 9.17 -5.13 -3.89
N VAL A 229 8.86 -6.36 -3.48
CA VAL A 229 8.96 -7.58 -4.28
C VAL A 229 7.63 -8.32 -4.33
N ASN A 230 7.41 -9.03 -5.44
CA ASN A 230 6.17 -9.73 -5.75
C ASN A 230 6.38 -11.18 -6.18
N ASP A 231 7.56 -11.74 -5.95
CA ASP A 231 7.84 -13.15 -6.23
C ASP A 231 7.03 -14.09 -5.31
N SER A 232 6.74 -15.29 -5.78
CA SER A 232 5.86 -16.24 -5.09
C SER A 232 6.35 -16.64 -3.70
N THR A 233 7.67 -16.67 -3.49
CA THR A 233 8.29 -17.04 -2.21
C THR A 233 8.02 -15.95 -1.17
N ASN A 234 8.32 -14.69 -1.48
CA ASN A 234 8.09 -13.56 -0.59
C ASN A 234 6.61 -13.28 -0.38
N LEU A 235 5.75 -13.47 -1.39
CA LEU A 235 4.30 -13.43 -1.21
C LEU A 235 3.81 -14.50 -0.22
N GLY A 236 4.39 -15.71 -0.25
CA GLY A 236 4.14 -16.76 0.73
C GLY A 236 4.56 -16.38 2.15
N TYR A 237 5.69 -15.71 2.34
CA TYR A 237 6.14 -15.21 3.63
C TYR A 237 5.22 -14.10 4.17
N LEU A 238 4.81 -13.17 3.30
CA LEU A 238 3.82 -12.15 3.65
C LEU A 238 2.51 -12.80 4.10
N LYS A 239 1.98 -13.77 3.35
CA LYS A 239 0.76 -14.49 3.71
C LYS A 239 0.90 -15.14 5.10
N THR A 240 1.96 -15.90 5.35
CA THR A 240 2.22 -16.55 6.64
C THR A 240 2.28 -15.55 7.80
N HIS A 241 2.95 -14.41 7.59
CA HIS A 241 3.00 -13.33 8.58
C HIS A 241 1.61 -12.75 8.88
N LEU A 242 0.81 -12.48 7.83
CA LEU A 242 -0.52 -11.91 7.97
C LEU A 242 -1.49 -12.89 8.66
N GLU A 243 -1.40 -14.19 8.37
CA GLU A 243 -2.16 -15.24 9.04
C GLU A 243 -1.84 -15.30 10.53
N ALA A 244 -0.55 -15.30 10.88
CA ALA A 244 -0.10 -15.31 12.25
C ALA A 244 -0.53 -14.04 13.02
N ALA A 245 -0.36 -12.86 12.41
CA ALA A 245 -0.74 -11.59 13.04
C ALA A 245 -2.26 -11.43 13.23
N ALA A 246 -3.07 -11.97 12.31
CA ALA A 246 -4.52 -11.93 12.38
C ALA A 246 -5.12 -13.00 13.31
N ALA A 247 -4.32 -13.96 13.77
CA ALA A 247 -4.75 -15.06 14.64
C ALA A 247 -5.46 -14.55 15.91
N PRO A 248 -6.36 -15.36 16.51
CA PRO A 248 -7.17 -14.94 17.67
C PRO A 248 -6.35 -14.50 18.89
N LEU A 249 -5.14 -15.00 19.07
CA LEU A 249 -4.26 -14.63 20.18
C LEU A 249 -3.55 -13.30 19.93
N GLU A 250 -3.15 -13.02 18.69
CA GLU A 250 -2.41 -11.83 18.33
C GLU A 250 -3.32 -10.63 18.01
N GLN A 251 -4.45 -10.88 17.35
CA GLN A 251 -5.51 -9.90 17.08
C GLN A 251 -5.06 -8.64 16.34
N ARG A 252 -3.95 -8.72 15.59
CA ARG A 252 -3.37 -7.63 14.81
C ARG A 252 -3.69 -7.82 13.33
N GLY A 253 -4.90 -7.47 12.92
CA GLY A 253 -5.29 -7.49 11.51
C GLY A 253 -4.40 -6.52 10.71
N GLN A 254 -3.73 -7.05 9.69
CA GLN A 254 -2.84 -6.31 8.79
C GLN A 254 -3.17 -6.68 7.35
N ARG A 255 -2.82 -5.83 6.40
CA ARG A 255 -2.97 -6.06 4.96
C ARG A 255 -1.63 -5.81 4.27
N ALA A 256 -1.23 -6.68 3.33
CA ALA A 256 -0.03 -6.47 2.53
C ALA A 256 -0.38 -6.03 1.12
N ILE A 257 0.46 -5.18 0.54
CA ILE A 257 0.31 -4.62 -0.80
C ILE A 257 1.61 -4.81 -1.56
N CYS A 258 1.47 -5.38 -2.76
CA CYS A 258 2.52 -5.51 -3.75
C CYS A 258 2.01 -4.98 -5.09
N ALA A 259 2.92 -4.64 -5.99
CA ALA A 259 2.56 -4.32 -7.37
C ALA A 259 3.40 -5.13 -8.34
N MET A 260 2.90 -5.31 -9.56
CA MET A 260 3.59 -6.02 -10.63
C MET A 260 3.36 -5.34 -11.98
N VAL A 261 4.32 -5.54 -12.86
CA VAL A 261 4.18 -5.27 -14.29
C VAL A 261 3.99 -6.61 -14.99
N SER A 262 2.94 -6.79 -15.76
CA SER A 262 2.68 -8.02 -16.49
C SER A 262 2.03 -7.72 -17.83
N ALA A 263 2.61 -8.18 -18.92
CA ALA A 263 2.02 -8.04 -20.24
C ALA A 263 0.76 -8.96 -20.43
N SER A 264 0.60 -9.95 -19.55
CA SER A 264 -0.48 -10.93 -19.61
C SER A 264 -1.36 -10.85 -18.36
N ALA A 265 -2.63 -10.57 -18.54
CA ALA A 265 -3.62 -10.62 -17.47
C ALA A 265 -3.75 -12.04 -16.85
N SER A 266 -3.52 -13.08 -17.65
CA SER A 266 -3.53 -14.47 -17.18
C SER A 266 -2.40 -14.77 -16.21
N ASP A 267 -1.20 -14.24 -16.46
CA ASP A 267 -0.03 -14.46 -15.59
C ASP A 267 -0.20 -13.72 -14.28
N ALA A 268 -0.66 -12.46 -14.33
CA ALA A 268 -0.98 -11.69 -13.14
C ALA A 268 -2.07 -12.36 -12.28
N LYS A 269 -3.14 -12.84 -12.92
CA LYS A 269 -4.18 -13.65 -12.27
C LYS A 269 -3.61 -14.90 -11.60
N SER A 270 -2.73 -15.63 -12.29
CA SER A 270 -2.12 -16.86 -11.76
C SER A 270 -1.30 -16.59 -10.51
N ALA A 271 -0.50 -15.52 -10.48
CA ALA A 271 0.27 -15.09 -9.33
C ALA A 271 -0.62 -14.79 -8.11
N ALA A 272 -1.73 -14.08 -8.31
CA ALA A 272 -2.67 -13.76 -7.24
C ALA A 272 -3.45 -14.98 -6.76
N THR A 273 -3.95 -15.81 -7.70
CA THR A 273 -4.73 -17.01 -7.39
C THR A 273 -3.91 -18.05 -6.61
N ALA A 274 -2.60 -18.13 -6.86
CA ALA A 274 -1.70 -18.98 -6.09
C ALA A 274 -1.66 -18.61 -4.60
N GLN A 275 -1.82 -17.35 -4.24
CA GLN A 275 -1.85 -16.89 -2.85
C GLN A 275 -3.23 -17.03 -2.22
N ASN A 276 -4.29 -16.67 -2.94
CA ASN A 276 -5.70 -16.82 -2.56
C ASN A 276 -6.00 -16.45 -1.10
N TYR A 277 -5.63 -15.22 -0.70
CA TYR A 277 -5.71 -14.77 0.69
C TYR A 277 -6.34 -13.37 0.80
N GLU A 278 -7.28 -13.19 1.76
CA GLU A 278 -8.10 -11.97 1.88
C GLU A 278 -7.37 -10.73 2.40
N ARG A 279 -6.13 -10.86 2.87
CA ARG A 279 -5.33 -9.75 3.40
C ARG A 279 -4.15 -9.38 2.51
N LEU A 280 -4.01 -10.06 1.37
CA LEU A 280 -2.96 -9.80 0.39
C LEU A 280 -3.56 -9.15 -0.86
N HIS A 281 -2.95 -8.05 -1.29
CA HIS A 281 -3.37 -7.25 -2.44
C HIS A 281 -2.23 -7.16 -3.44
N ILE A 282 -2.52 -7.46 -4.69
CA ILE A 282 -1.58 -7.35 -5.80
C ILE A 282 -2.19 -6.40 -6.83
N ALA A 283 -1.51 -5.28 -7.08
CA ALA A 283 -1.87 -4.37 -8.16
C ALA A 283 -1.08 -4.68 -9.42
N ALA A 284 -1.67 -4.51 -10.59
CA ALA A 284 -1.01 -4.76 -11.86
C ALA A 284 -1.17 -3.62 -12.85
N VAL A 285 -0.07 -3.28 -13.52
CA VAL A 285 -0.02 -2.47 -14.74
C VAL A 285 0.41 -3.36 -15.91
N LYS A 286 -0.12 -3.09 -17.12
CA LYS A 286 0.09 -3.96 -18.29
C LYS A 286 1.50 -3.88 -18.82
N THR A 287 2.04 -2.68 -18.89
CA THR A 287 3.40 -2.43 -19.38
C THR A 287 4.16 -1.59 -18.37
N LYS A 288 5.46 -1.44 -18.62
CA LYS A 288 6.26 -0.51 -17.86
C LYS A 288 5.74 0.91 -18.02
N ILE A 289 5.60 1.55 -16.87
CA ILE A 289 5.37 2.98 -16.78
C ILE A 289 6.64 3.65 -16.20
N ASP A 290 6.69 4.96 -16.24
CA ASP A 290 7.77 5.72 -15.63
C ASP A 290 7.65 5.77 -14.09
N ALA A 291 7.38 4.60 -13.50
CA ALA A 291 7.37 4.33 -12.07
C ALA A 291 7.74 2.86 -11.82
N THR A 292 8.37 2.60 -10.70
CA THR A 292 8.75 1.24 -10.29
C THR A 292 7.59 0.53 -9.57
N VAL A 293 7.63 -0.80 -9.53
CA VAL A 293 6.60 -1.59 -8.83
C VAL A 293 6.51 -1.24 -7.34
N TRP A 294 7.63 -0.92 -6.69
CA TRP A 294 7.63 -0.51 -5.28
C TRP A 294 7.07 0.90 -5.06
N GLU A 295 7.23 1.83 -6.00
CA GLU A 295 6.57 3.15 -5.96
C GLU A 295 5.06 3.01 -6.12
N ILE A 296 4.61 2.16 -7.06
CA ILE A 296 3.19 1.84 -7.26
C ILE A 296 2.59 1.23 -5.99
N ALA A 297 3.27 0.22 -5.42
CA ALA A 297 2.81 -0.41 -4.18
C ALA A 297 2.74 0.57 -3.00
N ALA A 298 3.74 1.45 -2.87
CA ALA A 298 3.80 2.46 -1.80
C ALA A 298 2.72 3.54 -1.95
N GLY A 299 2.49 4.03 -3.17
CA GLY A 299 1.41 4.95 -3.48
C GLY A 299 0.03 4.34 -3.17
N LEU A 300 -0.21 3.11 -3.63
CA LEU A 300 -1.44 2.38 -3.34
C LEU A 300 -1.62 2.14 -1.84
N GLY A 301 -0.54 1.79 -1.12
CA GLY A 301 -0.56 1.62 0.33
C GLY A 301 -0.95 2.90 1.07
N ALA A 302 -0.46 4.04 0.63
CA ALA A 302 -0.83 5.34 1.20
C ALA A 302 -2.30 5.70 0.91
N ILE A 303 -2.82 5.40 -0.29
CA ILE A 303 -4.25 5.58 -0.63
C ILE A 303 -5.12 4.67 0.24
N PHE A 304 -4.73 3.40 0.46
CA PHE A 304 -5.47 2.53 1.37
C PHE A 304 -5.49 3.07 2.81
N ALA A 305 -4.39 3.69 3.24
CA ALA A 305 -4.30 4.32 4.57
C ALA A 305 -5.09 5.63 4.68
N SER A 306 -5.34 6.32 3.58
CA SER A 306 -6.10 7.57 3.55
C SER A 306 -7.60 7.37 3.76
N ASN A 307 -8.10 6.15 3.57
CA ASN A 307 -9.51 5.85 3.69
C ASN A 307 -9.95 5.83 5.15
N SER A 308 -10.65 6.87 5.56
CA SER A 308 -11.14 7.03 6.94
C SER A 308 -12.24 6.03 7.31
N LYS A 309 -13.08 5.63 6.33
CA LYS A 309 -14.14 4.63 6.50
C LYS A 309 -13.75 3.33 5.78
N PRO A 310 -13.62 2.22 6.50
CA PRO A 310 -13.03 1.01 5.94
C PRO A 310 -13.83 0.37 4.80
N ASN A 311 -15.13 0.61 4.72
CA ASN A 311 -16.04 0.02 3.73
C ASN A 311 -16.25 0.86 2.48
N VAL A 312 -15.70 2.09 2.41
CA VAL A 312 -15.83 2.93 1.21
C VAL A 312 -15.02 2.31 0.07
N PRO A 313 -15.64 2.00 -1.08
CA PRO A 313 -14.93 1.45 -2.22
C PRO A 313 -13.95 2.47 -2.81
N MET A 314 -12.87 1.97 -3.38
CA MET A 314 -11.81 2.79 -3.98
C MET A 314 -11.88 2.74 -5.53
N ASN A 315 -13.07 2.62 -6.10
CA ASN A 315 -13.26 2.56 -7.54
C ASN A 315 -12.99 3.94 -8.17
N GLY A 316 -12.16 4.01 -9.18
CA GLY A 316 -11.77 5.26 -9.85
C GLY A 316 -10.89 6.18 -8.99
N VAL A 317 -10.40 5.73 -7.84
CA VAL A 317 -9.53 6.57 -7.00
C VAL A 317 -8.14 6.66 -7.63
N ALA A 318 -7.70 7.89 -7.87
CA ALA A 318 -6.37 8.17 -8.40
C ALA A 318 -5.27 7.93 -7.37
N ILE A 319 -4.10 7.54 -7.86
CA ILE A 319 -2.84 7.46 -7.08
C ILE A 319 -1.94 8.63 -7.54
N PRO A 320 -2.00 9.79 -6.87
CA PRO A 320 -1.29 10.98 -7.29
C PRO A 320 0.23 10.78 -7.33
N GLY A 321 0.85 11.37 -8.33
CA GLY A 321 2.30 11.47 -8.43
C GLY A 321 2.99 10.25 -9.05
N LEU A 322 2.24 9.28 -9.54
CA LEU A 322 2.73 8.18 -10.38
C LEU A 322 2.48 8.48 -11.86
N ALA A 323 3.37 7.99 -12.71
CA ALA A 323 3.21 8.05 -14.14
C ALA A 323 2.08 7.11 -14.61
N THR A 324 1.50 7.43 -15.75
CA THR A 324 0.43 6.66 -16.38
C THR A 324 0.97 5.80 -17.53
N PRO A 325 0.35 4.64 -17.82
CA PRO A 325 0.65 3.89 -19.03
C PRO A 325 0.24 4.68 -20.29
N ALA A 326 0.90 4.44 -21.41
CA ALA A 326 0.47 4.96 -22.69
C ALA A 326 -0.93 4.39 -23.04
N VAL A 327 -1.66 5.10 -23.92
CA VAL A 327 -3.05 4.73 -24.26
C VAL A 327 -3.12 3.32 -24.87
N GLU A 328 -2.15 2.97 -25.69
CA GLU A 328 -2.00 1.66 -26.34
C GLU A 328 -1.66 0.53 -25.36
N ASP A 329 -1.16 0.88 -24.19
CA ASP A 329 -0.68 -0.04 -23.17
C ASP A 329 -1.69 -0.24 -22.02
N LYS A 330 -2.92 0.22 -22.19
CA LYS A 330 -3.98 0.03 -21.19
C LYS A 330 -4.52 -1.39 -21.19
N TRP A 331 -4.99 -1.83 -20.04
CA TRP A 331 -5.79 -3.05 -19.93
C TRP A 331 -7.13 -2.89 -20.68
N SER A 332 -7.48 -3.82 -21.56
CA SER A 332 -8.82 -3.87 -22.14
C SER A 332 -9.87 -4.21 -21.07
N GLY A 333 -11.16 -3.97 -21.35
CA GLY A 333 -12.24 -4.32 -20.42
C GLY A 333 -12.28 -5.81 -20.06
N GLU A 334 -12.00 -6.68 -21.04
CA GLU A 334 -11.94 -8.14 -20.82
C GLU A 334 -10.74 -8.53 -19.93
N GLU A 335 -9.58 -7.89 -20.14
CA GLU A 335 -8.39 -8.11 -19.31
C GLU A 335 -8.62 -7.62 -17.89
N GLN A 336 -9.25 -6.45 -17.70
CA GLN A 336 -9.62 -5.92 -16.38
C GLN A 336 -10.56 -6.88 -15.64
N ASP A 337 -11.57 -7.39 -16.32
CA ASP A 337 -12.51 -8.35 -15.74
C ASP A 337 -11.79 -9.66 -15.34
N LEU A 338 -10.90 -10.17 -16.21
CA LEU A 338 -10.09 -11.36 -15.91
C LEU A 338 -9.19 -11.15 -14.69
N LEU A 339 -8.58 -9.97 -14.53
CA LEU A 339 -7.74 -9.60 -13.38
C LEU A 339 -8.58 -9.53 -12.11
N LEU A 340 -9.72 -8.85 -12.12
CA LEU A 340 -10.63 -8.74 -10.99
C LEU A 340 -11.18 -10.10 -10.54
N TYR A 341 -11.53 -10.98 -11.49
CA TYR A 341 -11.90 -12.35 -11.17
C TYR A 341 -10.76 -13.19 -10.58
N GLY A 342 -9.53 -12.82 -10.87
CA GLY A 342 -8.32 -13.44 -10.33
C GLY A 342 -7.88 -12.87 -8.99
N GLY A 343 -8.49 -11.78 -8.51
CA GLY A 343 -8.10 -11.11 -7.28
C GLY A 343 -6.88 -10.21 -7.45
N VAL A 344 -6.73 -9.61 -8.63
CA VAL A 344 -5.72 -8.59 -8.95
C VAL A 344 -6.39 -7.24 -9.08
N ILE A 345 -5.76 -6.19 -8.59
CA ILE A 345 -6.21 -4.80 -8.71
C ILE A 345 -5.68 -4.24 -10.04
N PRO A 346 -6.51 -4.05 -11.08
CA PRO A 346 -6.07 -3.41 -12.30
C PRO A 346 -5.86 -1.92 -12.04
N LEU A 347 -4.72 -1.40 -12.51
CA LEU A 347 -4.45 0.04 -12.54
C LEU A 347 -4.55 0.52 -14.00
N VAL A 348 -5.31 1.58 -14.20
CA VAL A 348 -5.56 2.18 -15.53
C VAL A 348 -5.32 3.68 -15.49
N GLU A 349 -5.10 4.27 -16.64
CA GLU A 349 -5.10 5.72 -16.75
C GLU A 349 -6.53 6.22 -16.97
N GLU A 350 -6.95 7.15 -16.11
CA GLU A 350 -8.17 7.94 -16.24
C GLU A 350 -7.82 9.42 -15.94
N ASP A 351 -8.25 10.33 -16.78
CA ASP A 351 -8.00 11.78 -16.63
C ASP A 351 -6.51 12.14 -16.41
N SER A 352 -5.60 11.45 -17.11
CA SER A 352 -4.15 11.61 -16.98
C SER A 352 -3.59 11.24 -15.60
N GLN A 353 -4.31 10.43 -14.85
CA GLN A 353 -3.89 9.89 -13.56
C GLN A 353 -3.94 8.36 -13.55
N LEU A 354 -3.08 7.75 -12.76
CA LEU A 354 -3.13 6.31 -12.54
C LEU A 354 -4.23 6.01 -11.51
N CYS A 355 -5.29 5.32 -11.93
CA CYS A 355 -6.48 5.06 -11.12
C CYS A 355 -6.66 3.58 -10.81
N ILE A 356 -7.27 3.31 -9.67
CA ILE A 356 -7.67 1.98 -9.21
C ILE A 356 -9.01 1.63 -9.87
N VAL A 357 -9.10 0.56 -10.67
CA VAL A 357 -10.39 0.11 -11.22
C VAL A 357 -11.29 -0.38 -10.10
N ARG A 358 -10.81 -1.28 -9.28
CA ARG A 358 -11.49 -1.78 -8.07
C ARG A 358 -10.48 -2.39 -7.12
N ALA A 359 -10.55 -2.05 -5.84
CA ALA A 359 -9.68 -2.59 -4.81
C ALA A 359 -10.15 -3.97 -4.35
N VAL A 360 -9.46 -5.01 -4.81
CA VAL A 360 -9.78 -6.41 -4.51
C VAL A 360 -8.65 -7.10 -3.73
N THR A 361 -9.00 -8.18 -3.04
CA THR A 361 -8.06 -9.08 -2.37
C THR A 361 -7.68 -10.23 -3.30
N THR A 362 -6.61 -10.96 -3.02
CA THR A 362 -6.29 -12.17 -3.78
C THR A 362 -7.22 -13.35 -3.48
N LYS A 363 -8.17 -13.23 -2.53
CA LYS A 363 -9.15 -14.27 -2.18
C LYS A 363 -10.27 -14.36 -3.21
N SER A 364 -9.99 -15.00 -4.33
CA SER A 364 -10.91 -15.12 -5.46
C SER A 364 -11.64 -16.46 -5.54
N ASN A 365 -11.15 -17.50 -4.84
CA ASN A 365 -11.78 -18.82 -4.88
C ASN A 365 -11.86 -19.47 -3.48
N ASN A 366 -12.81 -20.42 -3.34
CA ASN A 366 -12.93 -21.30 -2.20
C ASN A 366 -13.19 -22.72 -2.70
N SER A 367 -12.25 -23.62 -2.42
CA SER A 367 -12.31 -25.03 -2.85
C SER A 367 -12.61 -25.19 -4.36
N GLY A 368 -11.97 -24.36 -5.21
CA GLY A 368 -12.13 -24.40 -6.66
C GLY A 368 -13.34 -23.63 -7.21
N SER A 369 -14.25 -23.15 -6.36
CA SER A 369 -15.39 -22.33 -6.76
C SER A 369 -15.11 -20.84 -6.53
N ARG A 370 -15.70 -19.99 -7.39
CA ARG A 370 -15.60 -18.53 -7.25
C ARG A 370 -16.10 -18.10 -5.87
N PHE A 371 -15.31 -17.27 -5.19
CA PHE A 371 -15.63 -16.75 -3.87
C PHE A 371 -15.65 -15.22 -3.87
N THR A 372 -16.82 -14.64 -3.62
CA THR A 372 -17.02 -13.19 -3.73
C THR A 372 -17.15 -12.47 -2.38
N LYS A 373 -17.35 -13.21 -1.28
CA LYS A 373 -17.65 -12.61 0.02
C LYS A 373 -16.50 -11.80 0.62
N LEU A 374 -15.25 -12.17 0.32
CA LEU A 374 -14.05 -11.49 0.82
C LEU A 374 -13.19 -10.90 -0.31
N ILE A 375 -13.76 -10.74 -1.51
CA ILE A 375 -13.02 -10.19 -2.65
C ILE A 375 -12.75 -8.69 -2.46
N ASP A 376 -13.69 -7.95 -1.90
CA ASP A 376 -13.52 -6.51 -1.67
C ASP A 376 -12.68 -6.24 -0.43
N THR A 377 -11.67 -5.39 -0.58
CA THR A 377 -10.78 -4.93 0.50
C THR A 377 -11.56 -4.34 1.68
N GLY A 378 -12.65 -3.62 1.41
CA GLY A 378 -13.48 -2.97 2.42
C GLY A 378 -14.10 -3.94 3.43
N VAL A 379 -14.41 -5.17 3.02
CA VAL A 379 -15.04 -6.17 3.92
C VAL A 379 -14.08 -6.55 5.05
N ILE A 380 -12.85 -6.94 4.71
CA ILE A 380 -11.87 -7.35 5.73
C ILE A 380 -11.42 -6.16 6.60
N ALA A 381 -11.32 -4.97 5.99
CA ALA A 381 -11.00 -3.74 6.70
C ALA A 381 -12.10 -3.38 7.74
N SER A 382 -13.38 -3.54 7.38
CA SER A 382 -14.50 -3.31 8.27
C SER A 382 -14.55 -4.31 9.42
N LEU A 383 -14.27 -5.59 9.14
CA LEU A 383 -14.18 -6.63 10.18
C LEU A 383 -13.03 -6.36 11.16
N ASP A 384 -11.88 -5.90 10.68
CA ASP A 384 -10.76 -5.54 11.54
C ASP A 384 -11.09 -4.32 12.42
N TYR A 385 -11.72 -3.31 11.85
CA TYR A 385 -12.14 -2.12 12.60
C TYR A 385 -13.21 -2.45 13.64
N PHE A 386 -14.18 -3.31 13.30
CA PHE A 386 -15.18 -3.80 14.24
C PHE A 386 -14.53 -4.55 15.40
N ARG A 387 -13.64 -5.53 15.09
CA ARG A 387 -12.89 -6.26 16.10
C ARG A 387 -12.12 -5.32 17.03
N GLU A 388 -11.46 -4.31 16.49
CA GLU A 388 -10.71 -3.32 17.26
C GLU A 388 -11.63 -2.52 18.20
N SER A 389 -12.79 -2.11 17.71
CA SER A 389 -13.77 -1.35 18.48
C SER A 389 -14.31 -2.17 19.67
N ILE A 390 -14.63 -3.44 19.44
CA ILE A 390 -15.04 -4.38 20.50
C ILE A 390 -13.91 -4.57 21.53
N LEU A 391 -12.69 -4.81 21.09
CA LEU A 391 -11.55 -5.01 21.98
C LEU A 391 -11.20 -3.76 22.79
N ALA A 392 -11.32 -2.58 22.19
CA ALA A 392 -11.12 -1.31 22.89
C ALA A 392 -12.16 -1.13 24.01
N MET A 393 -13.43 -1.40 23.72
CA MET A 393 -14.51 -1.36 24.71
C MET A 393 -14.30 -2.40 25.82
N HIS A 394 -13.97 -3.66 25.49
CA HIS A 394 -13.70 -4.68 26.48
C HIS A 394 -12.54 -4.28 27.41
N ARG A 395 -11.46 -3.75 26.87
CA ARG A 395 -10.30 -3.27 27.67
C ARG A 395 -10.67 -2.09 28.57
N ALA A 396 -11.51 -1.19 28.10
CA ALA A 396 -11.93 -0.01 28.86
C ALA A 396 -12.89 -0.34 30.00
N LYS A 397 -13.89 -1.20 29.75
CA LYS A 397 -14.98 -1.44 30.69
C LYS A 397 -14.81 -2.69 31.57
N TYR A 398 -14.17 -3.75 31.04
CA TYR A 398 -14.18 -5.09 31.67
C TYR A 398 -12.83 -5.53 32.23
N LYS A 399 -11.79 -4.73 32.07
CA LYS A 399 -10.49 -4.99 32.72
C LYS A 399 -10.68 -4.99 34.25
N ASN A 400 -10.22 -6.04 34.92
CA ASN A 400 -10.29 -6.22 36.39
C ASN A 400 -11.73 -6.27 36.94
N LYS A 401 -12.70 -6.80 36.21
CA LYS A 401 -14.06 -7.05 36.67
C LYS A 401 -14.21 -8.51 37.14
N VAL A 402 -15.17 -8.74 38.04
CA VAL A 402 -15.60 -10.08 38.48
C VAL A 402 -16.87 -10.48 37.73
N ILE A 403 -17.05 -11.77 37.51
CA ILE A 403 -18.28 -12.30 36.92
C ILE A 403 -19.35 -12.31 37.99
N HIS A 404 -20.49 -11.69 37.73
CA HIS A 404 -21.70 -11.70 38.56
C HIS A 404 -22.92 -11.87 37.64
N ALA A 405 -24.08 -12.17 38.20
CA ALA A 405 -25.29 -12.56 37.44
C ALA A 405 -25.72 -11.59 36.33
N LEU A 406 -25.45 -10.28 36.48
CA LEU A 406 -25.81 -9.27 35.47
C LEU A 406 -24.69 -8.99 34.45
N LEU A 407 -23.51 -9.57 34.58
CA LEU A 407 -22.39 -9.28 33.69
C LEU A 407 -22.61 -9.78 32.26
N PRO A 408 -23.18 -10.99 32.02
CA PRO A 408 -23.46 -11.45 30.66
C PRO A 408 -24.36 -10.50 29.88
N ASP A 409 -25.45 -10.06 30.50
CA ASP A 409 -26.38 -9.12 29.86
C ASP A 409 -25.74 -7.75 29.58
N ALA A 410 -25.02 -7.22 30.59
CA ALA A 410 -24.30 -5.94 30.43
C ALA A 410 -23.25 -5.99 29.29
N LEU A 411 -22.49 -7.07 29.21
CA LEU A 411 -21.49 -7.27 28.15
C LEU A 411 -22.15 -7.45 26.78
N ASN A 412 -23.30 -8.14 26.74
CA ASN A 412 -24.08 -8.31 25.51
C ASN A 412 -24.60 -6.98 24.97
N GLU A 413 -25.18 -6.15 25.86
CA GLU A 413 -25.69 -4.82 25.50
C GLU A 413 -24.55 -3.87 25.08
N ASP A 414 -23.39 -3.94 25.71
CA ASP A 414 -22.22 -3.16 25.29
C ASP A 414 -21.68 -3.60 23.92
N ASN A 415 -21.69 -4.91 23.61
CA ASN A 415 -21.34 -5.40 22.28
C ASN A 415 -22.33 -4.91 21.21
N LYS A 416 -23.65 -4.94 21.51
CA LYS A 416 -24.68 -4.37 20.62
C LYS A 416 -24.51 -2.86 20.44
N ALA A 417 -24.19 -2.13 21.50
CA ALA A 417 -23.98 -0.68 21.44
C ALA A 417 -22.84 -0.30 20.45
N ILE A 418 -21.74 -1.08 20.43
CA ILE A 418 -20.69 -0.88 19.44
C ILE A 418 -21.17 -1.20 18.02
N ALA A 419 -21.96 -2.26 17.84
CA ALA A 419 -22.52 -2.61 16.54
C ALA A 419 -23.46 -1.54 16.02
N TYR A 420 -24.34 -0.98 16.85
CA TYR A 420 -25.21 0.15 16.49
C TYR A 420 -24.41 1.43 16.18
N ALA A 421 -23.34 1.71 16.93
CA ALA A 421 -22.47 2.84 16.63
C ALA A 421 -21.82 2.71 15.25
N LEU A 422 -21.42 1.49 14.86
CA LEU A 422 -20.88 1.21 13.52
C LEU A 422 -21.95 1.21 12.43
N GLU A 423 -23.20 0.87 12.76
CA GLU A 423 -24.34 1.01 11.85
C GLU A 423 -24.64 2.48 11.59
N ALA A 424 -24.59 3.34 12.61
CA ALA A 424 -24.76 4.80 12.45
C ALA A 424 -23.68 5.39 11.53
N GLU A 425 -22.46 4.82 11.50
CA GLU A 425 -21.38 5.17 10.57
C GLU A 425 -21.49 4.47 9.20
N ALA A 426 -22.56 3.68 8.98
CA ALA A 426 -22.80 2.88 7.78
C ALA A 426 -21.69 1.85 7.48
N ILE A 427 -21.00 1.34 8.49
CA ILE A 427 -20.01 0.26 8.37
C ILE A 427 -20.67 -1.12 8.52
N LEU A 428 -21.64 -1.23 9.44
CA LEU A 428 -22.54 -2.37 9.58
C LEU A 428 -23.96 -1.97 9.16
N ARG A 429 -24.87 -2.97 9.02
CA ARG A 429 -26.26 -2.73 8.65
C ARG A 429 -27.18 -3.79 9.24
N TYR A 430 -28.45 -3.41 9.43
CA TYR A 430 -29.51 -4.33 9.85
C TYR A 430 -29.22 -5.02 11.18
N ILE A 431 -28.63 -4.30 12.15
CA ILE A 431 -28.26 -4.86 13.44
C ILE A 431 -29.49 -5.40 14.18
N ASP A 432 -30.65 -4.76 14.04
CA ASP A 432 -31.92 -5.23 14.63
C ASP A 432 -32.32 -6.62 14.13
N ASP A 433 -32.08 -6.94 12.86
CA ASP A 433 -32.38 -8.26 12.28
C ASP A 433 -31.50 -9.38 12.86
N TYR A 434 -30.37 -9.00 13.47
CA TYR A 434 -29.41 -9.92 14.09
C TYR A 434 -29.37 -9.79 15.62
N ALA A 435 -30.27 -8.99 16.23
CA ALA A 435 -30.25 -8.70 17.66
C ALA A 435 -30.28 -9.96 18.55
N ASP A 436 -31.05 -10.98 18.14
CA ASP A 436 -31.15 -12.26 18.85
C ASP A 436 -29.93 -13.16 18.71
N GLN A 437 -29.03 -12.84 17.77
CA GLN A 437 -27.79 -13.60 17.55
C GLN A 437 -26.61 -13.05 18.37
N PHE A 438 -26.81 -11.92 19.07
CA PHE A 438 -25.86 -11.46 20.07
C PHE A 438 -26.08 -12.28 21.34
N ILE A 439 -25.19 -13.23 21.57
CA ILE A 439 -25.28 -14.16 22.72
C ILE A 439 -24.03 -14.01 23.55
N THR A 440 -24.21 -13.77 24.84
CA THR A 440 -23.11 -13.71 25.79
C THR A 440 -23.46 -14.60 27.00
N GLN A 441 -22.58 -15.53 27.31
CA GLN A 441 -22.79 -16.47 28.41
C GLN A 441 -21.47 -16.83 29.11
N GLU A 442 -21.53 -17.23 30.35
CA GLU A 442 -20.40 -17.81 31.07
C GLU A 442 -20.06 -19.19 30.49
N SER A 443 -18.78 -19.51 30.42
CA SER A 443 -18.33 -20.82 29.95
C SER A 443 -18.74 -21.91 30.96
N PRO A 444 -19.45 -22.97 30.52
CA PRO A 444 -19.84 -24.06 31.41
C PRO A 444 -18.63 -24.89 31.88
N ASN A 445 -17.52 -24.83 31.19
CA ASN A 445 -16.35 -25.69 31.43
C ASN A 445 -15.21 -24.97 32.17
N GLU A 446 -15.16 -23.64 32.10
CA GLU A 446 -14.06 -22.85 32.66
C GLU A 446 -14.57 -21.63 33.42
N PRO A 447 -14.49 -21.63 34.76
CA PRO A 447 -14.82 -20.46 35.56
C PRO A 447 -13.96 -19.26 35.20
N GLY A 448 -14.58 -18.08 35.12
CA GLY A 448 -13.87 -16.84 34.77
C GLY A 448 -13.78 -16.55 33.27
N ARG A 449 -14.41 -17.37 32.42
CA ARG A 449 -14.46 -17.16 30.96
C ARG A 449 -15.86 -16.79 30.51
N MET A 450 -15.96 -15.69 29.74
CA MET A 450 -17.18 -15.33 29.02
C MET A 450 -17.05 -15.72 27.52
N LEU A 451 -18.14 -16.25 26.96
CA LEU A 451 -18.28 -16.61 25.55
C LEU A 451 -19.24 -15.62 24.90
N CYS A 452 -18.79 -14.93 23.88
CA CYS A 452 -19.60 -13.97 23.13
C CYS A 452 -19.71 -14.38 21.67
N GLN A 453 -20.93 -14.45 21.15
CA GLN A 453 -21.21 -14.52 19.72
C GLN A 453 -21.69 -13.14 19.27
N ILE A 454 -21.02 -12.57 18.28
CA ILE A 454 -21.24 -11.19 17.82
C ILE A 454 -21.38 -11.22 16.30
N PRO A 455 -22.58 -11.02 15.75
CA PRO A 455 -22.79 -10.95 14.30
C PRO A 455 -22.19 -9.68 13.72
N ALA A 456 -21.67 -9.75 12.48
CA ALA A 456 -21.01 -8.65 11.79
C ALA A 456 -21.58 -8.49 10.37
N PRO A 457 -22.78 -7.96 10.17
CA PRO A 457 -23.37 -7.71 8.86
C PRO A 457 -22.76 -6.47 8.22
N VAL A 458 -21.62 -6.64 7.52
CA VAL A 458 -20.87 -5.54 6.89
C VAL A 458 -21.64 -4.93 5.72
N VAL A 459 -21.61 -3.61 5.58
CA VAL A 459 -22.15 -2.89 4.44
C VAL A 459 -21.22 -3.07 3.23
N PRO A 460 -21.68 -3.68 2.12
CA PRO A 460 -20.88 -3.80 0.90
C PRO A 460 -20.74 -2.43 0.22
N GLY A 461 -19.59 -2.19 -0.41
CA GLY A 461 -19.41 -1.04 -1.28
C GLY A 461 -20.27 -1.14 -2.54
N LEU A 462 -20.74 -0.01 -3.06
CA LEU A 462 -21.42 0.06 -4.34
C LEU A 462 -20.36 -0.01 -5.45
N ASN A 463 -20.27 -1.16 -6.14
CA ASN A 463 -19.28 -1.37 -7.19
C ASN A 463 -19.88 -1.35 -8.61
N GLN A 464 -21.15 -1.71 -8.79
CA GLN A 464 -21.76 -1.85 -10.09
C GLN A 464 -23.22 -1.38 -10.07
N ILE A 465 -23.63 -0.66 -11.12
CA ILE A 465 -25.02 -0.27 -11.37
C ILE A 465 -25.35 -0.78 -12.79
N TYR A 466 -26.40 -1.59 -12.91
CA TYR A 466 -26.93 -2.03 -14.19
C TYR A 466 -28.18 -1.22 -14.51
N SER A 467 -28.21 -0.59 -15.69
CA SER A 467 -29.37 0.20 -16.16
C SER A 467 -29.72 -0.24 -17.58
N THR A 468 -30.99 -0.43 -17.84
CA THR A 468 -31.55 -0.65 -19.19
C THR A 468 -32.30 0.60 -19.62
N ILE A 469 -32.04 1.06 -20.84
CA ILE A 469 -32.76 2.17 -21.46
C ILE A 469 -33.62 1.57 -22.58
N ASP A 470 -34.93 1.66 -22.40
CA ASP A 470 -35.89 1.20 -23.42
C ASP A 470 -36.23 2.36 -24.36
N LEU A 471 -36.00 2.17 -25.66
CA LEU A 471 -36.36 3.15 -26.68
C LEU A 471 -37.80 2.89 -27.14
N TYR A 472 -38.68 3.87 -27.01
CA TYR A 472 -40.01 3.90 -27.60
C TYR A 472 -40.02 4.88 -28.78
N LEU A 473 -40.35 4.39 -30.00
CA LEU A 473 -40.46 5.19 -31.22
C LEU A 473 -41.92 5.50 -31.52
#